data_91c51094ce770ddf59545efff36629c6
#
_entry.id   91c51094ce770ddf59545efff36629c6
#
_cell.length_a   1.000
_cell.length_b   1.000
_cell.length_c   1.000
_cell.angle_alpha   90.00
_cell.angle_beta   90.00
_cell.angle_gamma   90.00
#
_symmetry.space_group_name_H-M   'P 1'
#
loop_
_entity.id
_entity.type
_entity.pdbx_description
1 polymer ?
#
loop_
_entity_poly.entity_id
_entity_poly.type
_entity_poly.pdbx_seq_one_letter_code
_entity_poly.pdbx_strand_id
1 'polypeptide(L)'
;MPNTINTLAPTLAASMKSVRSSLDLSADVVGLGNRWSLLWLDSLNAASSIGMEMWRFLITGTLVERPVNVLADSLEGMERGMAKAMADVLSMPAKRYERKRHGESEFLKLFCEAPPCQCFDEQGTVLADLPGMRLIDLSRDEAHRIQNYTVVFAPRAGHHSNIAERVALYMRDHGLTRMAIVEQKCAQEIPLYVGEDRHHEGFDGQVEQYRTILEILKEKTGQPAHLVAVCQPGPLLMATLILNPHLGRTFGSAGAPMNTDAERGFLSDFARTMGEQYIDLLTRALGSRVPEGLPGEGRAIYDGRLQVLGFYILGMPQHFENLKKLLTDLRDGNEETAGRQMAFYQWYNYSHDFPASFLRDTFKKVFVRNELIRGTMTIQGRRIGVKDYPASVPIWALGGTQDNIAPCGQAIGHVELIEGVAPEDRLVLCCDAGHMGLFRSGRVLDTYYSQIARFLIERSDR
;
A
#
# COMPACT_ATOMS: atom_id res chain seq x y z
N MET A 1 -7.95 32.77 -20.71
CA MET A 1 -8.96 31.89 -20.09
C MET A 1 -8.56 31.50 -18.67
N PRO A 2 -8.55 32.40 -17.67
CA PRO A 2 -8.19 32.02 -16.28
C PRO A 2 -9.40 31.98 -15.31
N ASN A 3 -10.65 32.22 -15.77
CA ASN A 3 -11.77 32.46 -14.84
C ASN A 3 -12.66 31.24 -14.52
N THR A 4 -12.49 30.10 -15.21
CA THR A 4 -13.38 28.95 -15.01
C THR A 4 -12.95 28.07 -13.82
N ILE A 5 -11.68 28.03 -13.48
CA ILE A 5 -11.17 27.25 -12.33
C ILE A 5 -11.53 27.90 -11.00
N ASN A 6 -11.57 29.23 -10.95
CA ASN A 6 -11.94 29.99 -9.73
C ASN A 6 -13.44 29.94 -9.40
N THR A 7 -14.29 29.53 -10.33
CA THR A 7 -15.73 29.35 -10.09
C THR A 7 -16.13 27.96 -9.66
N LEU A 8 -15.35 26.94 -10.02
CA LEU A 8 -15.63 25.51 -9.65
C LEU A 8 -15.23 25.20 -8.22
N ALA A 9 -14.12 25.73 -7.72
CA ALA A 9 -13.66 25.50 -6.36
C ALA A 9 -14.65 26.00 -5.27
N PRO A 10 -15.24 27.22 -5.38
CA PRO A 10 -16.27 27.65 -4.44
C PRO A 10 -17.56 26.82 -4.52
N THR A 11 -17.94 26.37 -5.71
CA THR A 11 -19.16 25.57 -5.92
C THR A 11 -18.99 24.16 -5.35
N LEU A 12 -17.81 23.54 -5.51
CA LEU A 12 -17.47 22.26 -4.88
C LEU A 12 -17.39 22.39 -3.36
N ALA A 13 -16.78 23.44 -2.84
CA ALA A 13 -16.69 23.72 -1.42
C ALA A 13 -18.08 24.02 -0.81
N ALA A 14 -18.93 24.72 -1.53
CA ALA A 14 -20.32 25.00 -1.14
C ALA A 14 -21.17 23.72 -1.16
N SER A 15 -21.00 22.84 -2.16
CA SER A 15 -21.67 21.54 -2.23
C SER A 15 -21.21 20.63 -1.09
N MET A 16 -19.91 20.56 -0.79
CA MET A 16 -19.38 19.79 0.34
C MET A 16 -19.84 20.35 1.70
N LYS A 17 -19.95 21.68 1.83
CA LYS A 17 -20.47 22.33 3.04
C LYS A 17 -21.99 22.12 3.20
N SER A 18 -22.74 22.11 2.11
CA SER A 18 -24.17 21.78 2.08
C SER A 18 -24.41 20.32 2.44
N VAL A 19 -23.63 19.39 1.92
CA VAL A 19 -23.66 17.97 2.27
C VAL A 19 -23.33 17.76 3.76
N ARG A 20 -22.33 18.46 4.28
CA ARG A 20 -21.93 18.38 5.69
C ARG A 20 -23.01 18.96 6.63
N SER A 21 -23.61 20.12 6.28
CA SER A 21 -24.70 20.70 7.05
C SER A 21 -26.00 19.89 6.96
N SER A 22 -26.23 19.18 5.85
CA SER A 22 -27.35 18.26 5.71
C SER A 22 -27.17 16.97 6.51
N LEU A 23 -25.94 16.53 6.71
CA LEU A 23 -25.58 15.40 7.60
C LEU A 23 -25.82 15.76 9.08
N ASP A 24 -25.53 17.01 9.49
CA ASP A 24 -25.76 17.49 10.84
C ASP A 24 -27.26 17.72 11.16
N LEU A 25 -28.09 18.01 10.15
CA LEU A 25 -29.55 18.19 10.28
C LEU A 25 -30.35 16.90 10.25
N SER A 26 -29.77 15.79 9.86
CA SER A 26 -30.49 14.55 9.54
C SER A 26 -30.54 13.51 10.65
N ALA A 27 -30.07 13.81 11.86
CA ALA A 27 -30.23 12.92 13.00
C ALA A 27 -31.74 12.64 13.32
N ASP A 28 -32.65 13.53 12.92
CA ASP A 28 -34.09 13.41 13.16
C ASP A 28 -34.94 13.03 11.94
N VAL A 29 -34.38 12.99 10.74
CA VAL A 29 -35.12 12.60 9.51
C VAL A 29 -34.82 11.13 9.19
N VAL A 30 -35.40 10.31 9.97
CA VAL A 30 -35.19 8.86 10.13
C VAL A 30 -35.39 7.98 8.85
N GLY A 31 -35.90 8.52 7.79
CA GLY A 31 -36.17 7.78 6.53
C GLY A 31 -35.18 7.99 5.39
N LEU A 32 -34.39 9.03 5.45
CA LEU A 32 -33.48 9.47 4.38
C LEU A 32 -32.09 8.79 4.43
N GLY A 33 -31.67 8.30 5.60
CA GLY A 33 -30.32 7.75 5.82
C GLY A 33 -29.91 6.64 4.87
N ASN A 34 -30.85 5.89 4.38
CA ASN A 34 -30.62 4.71 3.55
C ASN A 34 -30.11 4.99 2.15
N ARG A 35 -30.42 6.16 1.61
CA ARG A 35 -29.95 6.54 0.28
C ARG A 35 -28.95 7.67 0.31
N TRP A 36 -28.85 8.37 1.41
CA TRP A 36 -27.74 9.29 1.61
C TRP A 36 -26.40 8.54 1.48
N SER A 37 -26.29 7.31 2.02
CA SER A 37 -25.09 6.49 1.84
C SER A 37 -24.85 6.08 0.40
N LEU A 38 -25.91 5.68 -0.34
CA LEU A 38 -25.79 5.32 -1.75
C LEU A 38 -25.64 6.59 -2.63
N LEU A 39 -26.32 7.68 -2.29
CA LEU A 39 -26.16 8.99 -2.94
C LEU A 39 -24.78 9.58 -2.65
N TRP A 40 -24.25 9.37 -1.45
CA TRP A 40 -22.90 9.77 -1.12
C TRP A 40 -21.88 8.97 -1.91
N LEU A 41 -22.06 7.65 -2.02
CA LEU A 41 -21.25 6.78 -2.87
C LEU A 41 -21.40 7.13 -4.36
N ASP A 42 -22.61 7.46 -4.81
CA ASP A 42 -22.87 7.91 -6.19
C ASP A 42 -22.28 9.32 -6.43
N SER A 43 -22.32 10.20 -5.43
CA SER A 43 -21.67 11.52 -5.46
C SER A 43 -20.14 11.42 -5.44
N LEU A 44 -19.58 10.48 -4.69
CA LEU A 44 -18.15 10.14 -4.72
C LEU A 44 -17.75 9.57 -6.08
N ASN A 45 -18.61 8.73 -6.68
CA ASN A 45 -18.37 8.20 -8.02
C ASN A 45 -18.40 9.30 -9.08
N ALA A 46 -19.34 10.24 -8.99
CA ALA A 46 -19.39 11.42 -9.83
C ALA A 46 -18.18 12.34 -9.59
N ALA A 47 -17.84 12.61 -8.32
CA ALA A 47 -16.66 13.41 -7.97
C ALA A 47 -15.36 12.72 -8.40
N SER A 48 -15.30 11.39 -8.38
CA SER A 48 -14.15 10.62 -8.85
C SER A 48 -14.06 10.61 -10.37
N SER A 49 -15.20 10.56 -11.07
CA SER A 49 -15.25 10.69 -12.52
C SER A 49 -14.80 12.07 -12.97
N ILE A 50 -15.22 13.11 -12.26
CA ILE A 50 -14.75 14.51 -12.45
C ILE A 50 -13.28 14.62 -12.06
N GLY A 51 -12.86 14.00 -10.97
CA GLY A 51 -11.48 13.93 -10.55
C GLY A 51 -10.59 13.21 -11.56
N MET A 52 -11.02 12.07 -12.10
CA MET A 52 -10.31 11.34 -13.15
C MET A 52 -10.24 12.13 -14.46
N GLU A 53 -11.32 12.83 -14.86
CA GLU A 53 -11.30 13.71 -16.03
C GLU A 53 -10.46 14.97 -15.82
N MET A 54 -10.45 15.55 -14.62
CA MET A 54 -9.50 16.62 -14.25
C MET A 54 -8.05 16.11 -14.27
N TRP A 55 -7.77 14.92 -13.76
CA TRP A 55 -6.46 14.28 -13.84
C TRP A 55 -6.08 13.98 -15.28
N ARG A 56 -7.03 13.50 -16.09
CA ARG A 56 -6.83 13.27 -17.52
C ARG A 56 -6.54 14.58 -18.27
N PHE A 57 -7.25 15.65 -17.92
CA PHE A 57 -6.97 16.99 -18.45
C PHE A 57 -5.58 17.50 -18.06
N LEU A 58 -5.19 17.36 -16.79
CA LEU A 58 -3.85 17.73 -16.31
C LEU A 58 -2.74 16.91 -16.99
N ILE A 59 -3.01 15.65 -17.32
CA ILE A 59 -2.04 14.76 -17.97
C ILE A 59 -2.00 14.94 -19.49
N THR A 60 -3.14 15.13 -20.14
CA THR A 60 -3.25 15.13 -21.62
C THR A 60 -3.45 16.50 -22.23
N GLY A 61 -3.76 17.51 -21.43
CA GLY A 61 -4.09 18.86 -21.92
C GLY A 61 -5.39 18.94 -22.76
N THR A 62 -6.16 17.85 -22.82
CA THR A 62 -7.41 17.78 -23.62
C THR A 62 -8.62 17.77 -22.71
N LEU A 63 -9.43 18.83 -22.79
CA LEU A 63 -10.78 18.87 -22.22
C LEU A 63 -11.73 18.06 -23.12
N VAL A 64 -12.25 16.96 -22.58
CA VAL A 64 -13.39 16.27 -23.20
C VAL A 64 -14.67 16.96 -22.73
N GLU A 65 -15.60 17.25 -23.64
CA GLU A 65 -16.86 18.02 -23.42
C GLU A 65 -17.86 17.39 -22.42
N ARG A 66 -17.44 16.41 -21.62
CA ARG A 66 -18.32 15.60 -20.77
C ARG A 66 -18.53 16.00 -19.29
N PRO A 67 -17.79 16.95 -18.66
CA PRO A 67 -17.97 17.20 -17.22
C PRO A 67 -19.36 17.71 -16.84
N VAL A 68 -20.00 18.49 -17.74
CA VAL A 68 -21.32 19.08 -17.48
C VAL A 68 -22.44 18.04 -17.56
N ASN A 69 -22.35 17.09 -18.48
CA ASN A 69 -23.34 16.02 -18.63
C ASN A 69 -23.27 15.00 -17.48
N VAL A 70 -22.04 14.68 -17.01
CA VAL A 70 -21.84 13.78 -15.84
C VAL A 70 -22.42 14.42 -14.57
N LEU A 71 -22.32 15.75 -14.42
CA LEU A 71 -22.88 16.47 -13.27
C LEU A 71 -24.43 16.49 -13.34
N ALA A 72 -25.01 16.72 -14.53
CA ALA A 72 -26.44 16.71 -14.75
C ALA A 72 -27.03 15.31 -14.54
N ASP A 73 -26.41 14.27 -15.11
CA ASP A 73 -26.83 12.87 -14.93
C ASP A 73 -26.75 12.42 -13.47
N SER A 74 -25.75 12.95 -12.72
CA SER A 74 -25.57 12.69 -11.29
C SER A 74 -26.65 13.35 -10.45
N LEU A 75 -27.04 14.60 -10.77
CA LEU A 75 -28.12 15.32 -10.09
C LEU A 75 -29.48 14.67 -10.33
N GLU A 76 -29.79 14.27 -11.58
CA GLU A 76 -30.99 13.52 -11.89
C GLU A 76 -31.01 12.12 -11.23
N GLY A 77 -29.86 11.46 -11.14
CA GLY A 77 -29.67 10.21 -10.39
C GLY A 77 -29.96 10.39 -8.90
N MET A 78 -29.55 11.53 -8.33
CA MET A 78 -29.81 11.92 -6.95
C MET A 78 -31.31 12.12 -6.69
N GLU A 79 -32.04 12.88 -7.54
CA GLU A 79 -33.47 13.11 -7.37
C GLU A 79 -34.29 11.82 -7.48
N ARG A 80 -34.04 11.00 -8.48
CA ARG A 80 -34.67 9.69 -8.65
C ARG A 80 -34.33 8.76 -7.49
N GLY A 81 -33.10 8.86 -7.00
CA GLY A 81 -32.58 8.18 -5.84
C GLY A 81 -33.37 8.52 -4.57
N MET A 82 -33.62 9.80 -4.29
CA MET A 82 -34.35 10.28 -3.11
C MET A 82 -35.83 9.86 -3.11
N ALA A 83 -36.52 10.00 -4.23
CA ALA A 83 -37.94 9.63 -4.35
C ALA A 83 -38.18 8.13 -4.08
N LYS A 84 -37.32 7.27 -4.64
CA LYS A 84 -37.40 5.82 -4.40
C LYS A 84 -37.00 5.45 -2.96
N ALA A 85 -36.08 6.19 -2.28
CA ALA A 85 -35.71 5.98 -0.87
C ALA A 85 -36.88 6.25 0.08
N MET A 86 -37.59 7.33 -0.15
CA MET A 86 -38.79 7.64 0.63
C MET A 86 -39.85 6.55 0.49
N ALA A 87 -40.11 6.10 -0.75
CA ALA A 87 -41.08 5.03 -0.99
C ALA A 87 -40.68 3.70 -0.32
N ASP A 88 -39.38 3.32 -0.38
CA ASP A 88 -38.88 2.10 0.22
C ASP A 88 -38.94 2.15 1.75
N VAL A 89 -38.70 3.31 2.37
CA VAL A 89 -38.79 3.49 3.84
C VAL A 89 -40.24 3.40 4.33
N LEU A 90 -41.17 4.07 3.64
CA LEU A 90 -42.59 4.06 4.01
C LEU A 90 -43.22 2.67 3.92
N SER A 91 -42.68 1.78 3.07
CA SER A 91 -43.17 0.43 2.86
C SER A 91 -42.47 -0.65 3.70
N MET A 92 -41.48 -0.27 4.54
CA MET A 92 -40.61 -1.25 5.19
C MET A 92 -41.14 -1.74 6.55
N PRO A 93 -41.15 -3.08 6.82
CA PRO A 93 -41.44 -3.57 8.17
C PRO A 93 -40.44 -3.12 9.22
N ALA A 94 -40.90 -2.79 10.45
CA ALA A 94 -40.11 -2.21 11.52
C ALA A 94 -38.78 -2.97 11.81
N LYS A 95 -38.82 -4.29 11.91
CA LYS A 95 -37.62 -5.12 12.17
C LYS A 95 -36.56 -5.01 11.06
N ARG A 96 -37.00 -4.89 9.80
CA ARG A 96 -36.08 -4.71 8.68
C ARG A 96 -35.48 -3.31 8.68
N TYR A 97 -36.23 -2.34 9.14
CA TYR A 97 -35.78 -0.96 9.31
C TYR A 97 -34.68 -0.82 10.38
N GLU A 98 -34.86 -1.42 11.56
CA GLU A 98 -33.86 -1.40 12.63
C GLU A 98 -32.54 -2.05 12.20
N ARG A 99 -32.58 -3.20 11.55
CA ARG A 99 -31.40 -3.89 11.03
C ARG A 99 -30.65 -3.03 10.00
N LYS A 100 -31.42 -2.39 9.11
CA LYS A 100 -30.87 -1.51 8.10
C LYS A 100 -30.16 -0.30 8.72
N ARG A 101 -30.78 0.32 9.73
CA ARG A 101 -30.20 1.47 10.47
C ARG A 101 -28.93 1.07 11.19
N HIS A 102 -28.88 -0.09 11.80
CA HIS A 102 -27.66 -0.60 12.43
C HIS A 102 -26.53 -0.79 11.42
N GLY A 103 -26.81 -1.43 10.29
CA GLY A 103 -25.81 -1.63 9.23
C GLY A 103 -25.25 -0.34 8.66
N GLU A 104 -26.06 0.71 8.52
CA GLU A 104 -25.62 2.03 8.09
C GLU A 104 -24.72 2.72 9.13
N SER A 105 -25.06 2.60 10.41
CA SER A 105 -24.23 3.12 11.49
C SER A 105 -22.85 2.47 11.50
N GLU A 106 -22.80 1.15 11.40
CA GLU A 106 -21.53 0.41 11.31
C GLU A 106 -20.71 0.81 10.08
N PHE A 107 -21.35 0.96 8.93
CA PHE A 107 -20.68 1.40 7.71
C PHE A 107 -20.05 2.80 7.84
N LEU A 108 -20.75 3.75 8.47
CA LEU A 108 -20.26 5.11 8.67
C LEU A 108 -19.03 5.18 9.60
N LYS A 109 -18.87 4.24 10.52
CA LYS A 109 -17.69 4.15 11.38
C LYS A 109 -16.39 4.06 10.59
N LEU A 110 -16.40 3.43 9.40
CA LEU A 110 -15.21 3.35 8.54
C LEU A 110 -14.64 4.72 8.13
N PHE A 111 -15.47 5.75 8.14
CA PHE A 111 -15.11 7.09 7.66
C PHE A 111 -15.05 8.14 8.77
N CYS A 112 -15.68 7.87 9.91
CA CYS A 112 -15.82 8.82 11.01
C CYS A 112 -14.94 8.49 12.21
N GLU A 113 -14.57 7.22 12.38
CA GLU A 113 -13.73 6.77 13.48
C GLU A 113 -12.30 6.53 12.99
N ALA A 114 -11.32 7.07 13.72
CA ALA A 114 -9.92 6.71 13.47
C ALA A 114 -9.76 5.20 13.74
N PRO A 115 -9.18 4.43 12.80
CA PRO A 115 -8.92 3.02 13.05
C PRO A 115 -8.02 2.90 14.27
N PRO A 116 -8.23 1.88 15.12
CA PRO A 116 -7.29 1.58 16.18
C PRO A 116 -5.92 1.31 15.53
N CYS A 117 -4.86 1.80 16.15
CA CYS A 117 -3.49 1.43 15.76
C CYS A 117 -3.41 -0.09 15.92
N GLN A 118 -3.55 -0.81 14.79
CA GLN A 118 -3.57 -2.26 14.83
C GLN A 118 -2.13 -2.75 15.00
N CYS A 119 -1.89 -3.43 16.11
CA CYS A 119 -0.75 -4.30 16.26
C CYS A 119 -0.89 -5.52 15.33
N PHE A 120 0.17 -6.30 15.19
CA PHE A 120 0.13 -7.59 14.51
C PHE A 120 -1.00 -8.46 15.08
N ASP A 121 -1.64 -9.25 14.25
CA ASP A 121 -2.64 -10.25 14.68
C ASP A 121 -1.99 -11.27 15.64
N GLU A 122 -0.68 -11.50 15.49
CA GLU A 122 0.14 -12.31 16.38
C GLU A 122 1.24 -11.46 17.01
N GLN A 123 1.33 -11.46 18.34
CA GLN A 123 2.37 -10.74 19.06
C GLN A 123 3.73 -11.42 18.86
N GLY A 124 4.70 -10.68 18.34
CA GLY A 124 6.09 -11.10 18.24
C GLY A 124 6.98 -10.42 19.27
N THR A 125 8.23 -10.86 19.33
CA THR A 125 9.27 -10.24 20.16
C THR A 125 10.05 -9.22 19.36
N VAL A 126 10.16 -7.98 19.84
CA VAL A 126 11.01 -6.97 19.19
C VAL A 126 12.47 -7.32 19.41
N LEU A 127 13.18 -7.69 18.34
CA LEU A 127 14.61 -7.97 18.34
C LEU A 127 15.47 -6.72 18.21
N ALA A 128 14.97 -5.73 17.46
CA ALA A 128 15.63 -4.45 17.30
C ALA A 128 14.60 -3.34 17.06
N ASP A 129 14.84 -2.18 17.65
CA ASP A 129 14.08 -0.96 17.47
C ASP A 129 14.99 0.12 16.89
N LEU A 130 15.04 0.19 15.54
CA LEU A 130 15.86 1.15 14.81
C LEU A 130 15.09 2.47 14.63
N PRO A 131 15.75 3.56 14.24
CA PRO A 131 15.11 4.85 14.07
C PRO A 131 13.86 4.81 13.21
N GLY A 132 13.90 4.17 12.03
CA GLY A 132 12.81 4.15 11.03
C GLY A 132 12.02 2.86 10.97
N MET A 133 12.42 1.80 11.69
CA MET A 133 11.78 0.50 11.60
C MET A 133 12.02 -0.39 12.83
N ARG A 134 11.19 -1.42 12.99
CA ARG A 134 11.34 -2.46 14.02
C ARG A 134 11.55 -3.81 13.36
N LEU A 135 12.43 -4.60 13.94
CA LEU A 135 12.57 -6.03 13.62
C LEU A 135 11.80 -6.83 14.66
N ILE A 136 10.81 -7.59 14.23
CA ILE A 136 9.93 -8.36 15.09
C ILE A 136 10.08 -9.85 14.77
N ASP A 137 10.42 -10.64 15.78
CA ASP A 137 10.53 -12.09 15.69
C ASP A 137 9.14 -12.73 15.85
N LEU A 138 8.72 -13.46 14.84
CA LEU A 138 7.48 -14.23 14.80
C LEU A 138 7.74 -15.75 14.84
N SER A 139 8.95 -16.15 15.19
CA SER A 139 9.34 -17.59 15.26
C SER A 139 8.49 -18.33 16.28
N ARG A 140 8.25 -19.61 16.03
CA ARG A 140 7.63 -20.52 17.02
C ARG A 140 8.69 -21.19 17.86
N ASP A 141 8.36 -21.50 19.13
CA ASP A 141 9.20 -22.25 20.09
C ASP A 141 9.31 -23.74 19.74
N GLU A 142 9.44 -24.06 18.46
CA GLU A 142 9.65 -25.44 17.98
C GLU A 142 11.13 -25.65 17.68
N ALA A 143 11.57 -26.90 17.72
CA ALA A 143 12.91 -27.24 17.30
C ALA A 143 13.14 -26.85 15.84
N HIS A 144 13.90 -25.80 15.62
CA HIS A 144 14.17 -25.29 14.29
C HIS A 144 15.02 -26.27 13.49
N ARG A 145 14.46 -26.78 12.37
CA ARG A 145 15.20 -27.61 11.41
C ARG A 145 16.06 -26.77 10.47
N ILE A 146 15.72 -25.50 10.32
CA ILE A 146 16.37 -24.53 9.44
C ILE A 146 17.08 -23.48 10.32
N GLN A 147 18.33 -23.20 10.01
CA GLN A 147 19.13 -22.23 10.78
C GLN A 147 18.90 -20.79 10.32
N ASN A 148 18.61 -20.60 9.04
CA ASN A 148 18.41 -19.27 8.46
C ASN A 148 17.10 -18.64 8.94
N TYR A 149 17.11 -17.36 9.30
CA TYR A 149 15.89 -16.60 9.38
C TYR A 149 15.30 -16.36 7.99
N THR A 150 13.98 -16.41 7.88
CA THR A 150 13.25 -15.80 6.79
C THR A 150 12.76 -14.46 7.28
N VAL A 151 13.17 -13.37 6.63
CA VAL A 151 12.79 -12.02 7.04
C VAL A 151 11.96 -11.34 5.96
N VAL A 152 10.75 -10.94 6.33
CA VAL A 152 9.79 -10.27 5.44
C VAL A 152 9.88 -8.77 5.67
N PHE A 153 10.23 -8.04 4.63
CA PHE A 153 10.32 -6.58 4.65
C PHE A 153 8.98 -5.99 4.21
N ALA A 154 8.34 -5.29 5.12
CA ALA A 154 7.07 -4.65 4.89
C ALA A 154 7.20 -3.35 4.11
N PRO A 155 6.22 -2.99 3.25
CA PRO A 155 6.18 -1.69 2.61
C PRO A 155 5.88 -0.58 3.63
N ARG A 156 6.33 0.62 3.33
CA ARG A 156 5.96 1.83 4.08
C ARG A 156 4.55 2.30 3.71
N ALA A 157 4.05 1.89 2.56
CA ALA A 157 2.70 2.18 2.11
C ALA A 157 1.66 1.40 2.95
N GLY A 158 0.85 2.14 3.69
CA GLY A 158 -0.06 1.61 4.70
C GLY A 158 0.38 2.03 6.11
N HIS A 159 -0.13 1.32 7.13
CA HIS A 159 0.39 1.44 8.48
C HIS A 159 1.01 0.09 8.88
N HIS A 160 0.53 -0.55 9.95
CA HIS A 160 0.89 -1.93 10.23
C HIS A 160 0.66 -2.81 8.99
N SER A 161 1.69 -3.49 8.52
CA SER A 161 1.62 -4.16 7.22
C SER A 161 1.00 -5.56 7.30
N ASN A 162 -0.32 -5.59 7.39
CA ASN A 162 -1.10 -6.82 7.36
C ASN A 162 -0.76 -7.73 6.14
N ILE A 163 -0.44 -7.15 4.97
CA ILE A 163 -0.06 -7.94 3.80
C ILE A 163 1.28 -8.67 3.99
N ALA A 164 2.27 -8.03 4.61
CA ALA A 164 3.56 -8.64 4.89
C ALA A 164 3.45 -9.66 6.02
N GLU A 165 2.65 -9.38 7.05
CA GLU A 165 2.38 -10.32 8.13
C GLU A 165 1.72 -11.61 7.63
N ARG A 166 0.69 -11.52 6.79
CA ARG A 166 0.03 -12.71 6.22
C ARG A 166 1.00 -13.60 5.43
N VAL A 167 1.91 -12.99 4.68
CA VAL A 167 2.97 -13.72 3.96
C VAL A 167 3.93 -14.39 4.95
N ALA A 168 4.36 -13.66 5.98
CA ALA A 168 5.27 -14.17 6.99
C ALA A 168 4.66 -15.36 7.76
N LEU A 169 3.42 -15.21 8.25
CA LEU A 169 2.74 -16.27 8.98
C LEU A 169 2.49 -17.50 8.10
N TYR A 170 2.07 -17.29 6.84
CA TYR A 170 1.90 -18.40 5.90
C TYR A 170 3.19 -19.18 5.68
N MET A 171 4.29 -18.48 5.39
CA MET A 171 5.60 -19.12 5.17
C MET A 171 6.11 -19.83 6.43
N ARG A 172 5.92 -19.23 7.62
CA ARG A 172 6.26 -19.85 8.90
C ARG A 172 5.52 -21.16 9.10
N ASP A 173 4.21 -21.16 8.87
CA ASP A 173 3.36 -22.34 9.04
C ASP A 173 3.65 -23.44 7.99
N HIS A 174 4.42 -23.11 6.94
CA HIS A 174 4.87 -24.02 5.90
C HIS A 174 6.36 -24.39 6.01
N GLY A 175 6.91 -24.34 7.22
CA GLY A 175 8.22 -24.91 7.54
C GLY A 175 9.37 -23.92 7.68
N LEU A 176 9.16 -22.63 7.42
CA LEU A 176 10.15 -21.56 7.66
C LEU A 176 10.00 -21.02 9.08
N THR A 177 10.22 -21.89 10.09
CA THR A 177 9.87 -21.64 11.48
C THR A 177 10.66 -20.52 12.17
N ARG A 178 11.85 -20.16 11.66
CA ARG A 178 12.56 -18.94 12.05
C ARG A 178 12.09 -17.80 11.18
N MET A 179 11.14 -17.03 11.67
CA MET A 179 10.46 -15.96 10.91
C MET A 179 10.62 -14.62 11.61
N ALA A 180 10.96 -13.61 10.84
CA ALA A 180 10.94 -12.23 11.31
C ALA A 180 10.26 -11.31 10.30
N ILE A 181 9.73 -10.20 10.77
CA ILE A 181 9.15 -9.15 9.95
C ILE A 181 9.79 -7.80 10.29
N VAL A 182 10.00 -7.00 9.26
CA VAL A 182 10.46 -5.61 9.40
C VAL A 182 9.27 -4.69 9.24
N GLU A 183 8.86 -4.05 10.33
CA GLU A 183 7.81 -3.06 10.37
C GLU A 183 8.36 -1.66 10.18
N GLN A 184 7.74 -0.87 9.31
CA GLN A 184 8.09 0.54 9.10
C GLN A 184 7.41 1.43 10.16
N LYS A 185 8.12 2.41 10.70
CA LYS A 185 7.55 3.41 11.61
C LYS A 185 6.91 4.57 10.85
N CYS A 186 5.89 5.17 11.45
CA CYS A 186 5.35 6.44 10.98
C CYS A 186 6.44 7.53 10.99
N ALA A 187 6.46 8.42 10.01
CA ALA A 187 7.45 9.49 9.96
C ALA A 187 7.46 10.39 11.21
N GLN A 188 6.34 10.47 11.93
CA GLN A 188 6.22 11.19 13.19
C GLN A 188 7.03 10.54 14.33
N GLU A 189 7.18 9.21 14.30
CA GLU A 189 7.92 8.43 15.31
C GLU A 189 9.43 8.38 15.03
N ILE A 190 9.85 8.73 13.82
CA ILE A 190 11.25 8.65 13.41
C ILE A 190 12.02 9.86 13.94
N PRO A 191 13.01 9.72 14.82
CA PRO A 191 13.75 10.85 15.36
C PRO A 191 14.47 11.62 14.27
N LEU A 192 14.51 12.96 14.38
CA LEU A 192 15.21 13.81 13.42
C LEU A 192 16.73 13.73 13.61
N TYR A 193 17.18 13.40 14.80
CA TYR A 193 18.58 13.21 15.16
C TYR A 193 18.78 11.88 15.89
N VAL A 194 19.88 11.23 15.62
CA VAL A 194 20.38 10.05 16.34
C VAL A 194 21.74 10.41 16.91
N GLY A 195 21.81 10.63 18.22
CA GLY A 195 22.95 11.31 18.81
C GLY A 195 23.06 12.75 18.30
N GLU A 196 24.21 13.14 17.82
CA GLU A 196 24.46 14.46 17.22
C GLU A 196 24.18 14.51 15.72
N ASP A 197 24.02 13.35 15.07
CA ASP A 197 23.85 13.24 13.63
C ASP A 197 22.39 13.38 13.21
N ARG A 198 22.18 14.16 12.15
CA ARG A 198 20.85 14.26 11.54
C ARG A 198 20.50 12.97 10.81
N HIS A 199 19.42 12.34 11.25
CA HIS A 199 18.92 11.10 10.65
C HIS A 199 18.13 11.36 9.36
N HIS A 200 18.54 10.74 8.28
CA HIS A 200 17.91 10.85 6.96
C HIS A 200 17.16 9.57 6.61
N GLU A 201 15.84 9.68 6.37
CA GLU A 201 14.98 8.60 5.92
C GLU A 201 14.75 8.67 4.38
N GLY A 202 15.84 8.69 3.62
CA GLY A 202 15.87 8.44 2.19
C GLY A 202 16.33 7.00 1.90
N PHE A 203 16.70 6.71 0.66
CA PHE A 203 17.18 5.38 0.28
C PHE A 203 18.42 4.95 1.02
N ASP A 204 19.37 5.84 1.22
CA ASP A 204 20.62 5.54 1.96
C ASP A 204 20.34 5.11 3.41
N GLY A 205 19.44 5.82 4.11
CA GLY A 205 19.06 5.50 5.47
C GLY A 205 18.26 4.20 5.58
N GLN A 206 17.42 3.89 4.60
CA GLN A 206 16.67 2.62 4.56
C GLN A 206 17.62 1.44 4.33
N VAL A 207 18.54 1.54 3.37
CA VAL A 207 19.53 0.49 3.07
C VAL A 207 20.43 0.23 4.27
N GLU A 208 20.84 1.29 4.99
CA GLU A 208 21.64 1.15 6.20
C GLU A 208 20.89 0.39 7.30
N GLN A 209 19.63 0.74 7.53
CA GLN A 209 18.81 0.04 8.52
C GLN A 209 18.52 -1.41 8.11
N TYR A 210 18.30 -1.70 6.81
CA TYR A 210 18.17 -3.08 6.32
C TYR A 210 19.45 -3.89 6.56
N ARG A 211 20.63 -3.30 6.29
CA ARG A 211 21.94 -3.91 6.58
C ARG A 211 22.03 -4.26 8.07
N THR A 212 21.77 -3.30 8.95
CA THR A 212 21.82 -3.51 10.41
C THR A 212 20.92 -4.64 10.87
N ILE A 213 19.68 -4.70 10.36
CA ILE A 213 18.74 -5.80 10.65
C ILE A 213 19.31 -7.16 10.25
N LEU A 214 19.86 -7.24 9.04
CA LEU A 214 20.44 -8.50 8.54
C LEU A 214 21.68 -8.94 9.32
N GLU A 215 22.50 -7.98 9.76
CA GLU A 215 23.63 -8.24 10.65
C GLU A 215 23.17 -8.81 12.00
N ILE A 216 22.15 -8.20 12.63
CA ILE A 216 21.57 -8.70 13.89
C ILE A 216 21.07 -10.15 13.73
N LEU A 217 20.37 -10.46 12.65
CA LEU A 217 19.88 -11.82 12.39
C LEU A 217 21.01 -12.80 12.15
N LYS A 218 22.04 -12.39 11.42
CA LYS A 218 23.23 -13.20 11.18
C LYS A 218 24.04 -13.45 12.46
N GLU A 219 24.20 -12.45 13.31
CA GLU A 219 24.86 -12.60 14.62
C GLU A 219 24.08 -13.58 15.50
N LYS A 220 22.74 -13.53 15.47
CA LYS A 220 21.88 -14.41 16.25
C LYS A 220 21.99 -15.90 15.85
N THR A 221 22.23 -16.20 14.57
CA THR A 221 22.21 -17.58 14.05
C THR A 221 23.53 -18.05 13.46
N GLY A 222 24.47 -17.17 13.19
CA GLY A 222 25.67 -17.44 12.39
C GLY A 222 25.41 -17.56 10.88
N GLN A 223 24.15 -17.49 10.43
CA GLN A 223 23.75 -17.76 9.05
C GLN A 223 23.14 -16.53 8.37
N PRO A 224 23.32 -16.37 7.03
CA PRO A 224 22.62 -15.33 6.27
C PRO A 224 21.11 -15.62 6.22
N ALA A 225 20.29 -14.56 6.07
CA ALA A 225 18.84 -14.68 6.07
C ALA A 225 18.26 -14.87 4.65
N HIS A 226 17.10 -15.51 4.56
CA HIS A 226 16.24 -15.45 3.38
C HIS A 226 15.53 -14.10 3.34
N LEU A 227 15.72 -13.34 2.28
CA LEU A 227 15.21 -11.97 2.13
C LEU A 227 13.92 -11.98 1.32
N VAL A 228 12.83 -11.50 1.90
CA VAL A 228 11.51 -11.44 1.27
C VAL A 228 11.01 -10.00 1.24
N ALA A 229 10.96 -9.41 0.06
CA ALA A 229 10.42 -8.07 -0.15
C ALA A 229 8.94 -8.14 -0.55
N VAL A 230 8.06 -7.54 0.24
CA VAL A 230 6.65 -7.37 -0.08
C VAL A 230 6.44 -5.96 -0.65
N CYS A 231 6.16 -5.85 -1.95
CA CYS A 231 5.88 -4.59 -2.64
C CYS A 231 7.10 -3.63 -2.64
N GLN A 232 6.96 -2.45 -2.07
CA GLN A 232 7.87 -1.30 -2.13
C GLN A 232 9.34 -1.57 -1.73
N PRO A 233 9.68 -2.43 -0.75
CA PRO A 233 11.07 -2.68 -0.37
C PRO A 233 11.95 -3.35 -1.44
N GLY A 234 11.36 -3.94 -2.48
CA GLY A 234 12.09 -4.75 -3.46
C GLY A 234 13.40 -4.15 -3.97
N PRO A 235 13.38 -2.96 -4.62
CA PRO A 235 14.60 -2.33 -5.13
C PRO A 235 15.64 -2.01 -4.06
N LEU A 236 15.20 -1.59 -2.87
CA LEU A 236 16.09 -1.25 -1.76
C LEU A 236 16.71 -2.47 -1.11
N LEU A 237 15.94 -3.54 -0.94
CA LEU A 237 16.44 -4.78 -0.36
C LEU A 237 17.43 -5.47 -1.32
N MET A 238 17.18 -5.40 -2.62
CA MET A 238 18.15 -5.85 -3.64
C MET A 238 19.42 -4.99 -3.58
N ALA A 239 19.31 -3.67 -3.45
CA ALA A 239 20.46 -2.79 -3.30
C ALA A 239 21.27 -3.12 -2.04
N THR A 240 20.58 -3.40 -0.92
CA THR A 240 21.23 -3.85 0.33
C THR A 240 22.02 -5.14 0.13
N LEU A 241 21.44 -6.11 -0.57
CA LEU A 241 22.09 -7.39 -0.87
C LEU A 241 23.30 -7.22 -1.81
N ILE A 242 23.19 -6.41 -2.86
CA ILE A 242 24.31 -6.13 -3.78
C ILE A 242 25.49 -5.52 -3.01
N LEU A 243 25.22 -4.63 -2.07
CA LEU A 243 26.24 -4.01 -1.26
C LEU A 243 26.82 -4.93 -0.18
N ASN A 244 26.04 -5.93 0.29
CA ASN A 244 26.36 -6.82 1.40
C ASN A 244 25.97 -8.28 1.06
N PRO A 245 26.59 -8.92 0.06
CA PRO A 245 26.16 -10.24 -0.46
C PRO A 245 26.23 -11.34 0.57
N HIS A 246 27.07 -11.21 1.60
CA HIS A 246 27.25 -12.19 2.68
C HIS A 246 26.09 -12.20 3.70
N LEU A 247 25.11 -11.32 3.59
CA LEU A 247 23.95 -11.22 4.50
C LEU A 247 22.71 -11.94 3.97
N GLY A 248 22.65 -12.23 2.67
CA GLY A 248 21.50 -12.88 2.05
C GLY A 248 21.77 -14.35 1.69
N ARG A 249 20.90 -15.25 2.12
CA ARG A 249 20.88 -16.66 1.69
C ARG A 249 20.16 -16.83 0.37
N THR A 250 19.00 -16.17 0.24
CA THR A 250 18.23 -16.01 -0.98
C THR A 250 17.63 -14.61 -1.00
N PHE A 251 17.24 -14.12 -2.17
CA PHE A 251 16.47 -12.91 -2.31
C PHE A 251 15.19 -13.19 -3.09
N GLY A 252 14.08 -12.57 -2.68
CA GLY A 252 12.87 -12.60 -3.48
C GLY A 252 11.98 -11.40 -3.26
N SER A 253 11.16 -11.12 -4.26
CA SER A 253 10.22 -10.01 -4.24
C SER A 253 8.85 -10.41 -4.80
N ALA A 254 7.80 -9.94 -4.17
CA ALA A 254 6.44 -10.12 -4.63
C ALA A 254 5.76 -8.76 -4.85
N GLY A 255 5.14 -8.56 -6.01
CA GLY A 255 4.42 -7.33 -6.37
C GLY A 255 5.27 -6.06 -6.24
N ALA A 256 6.58 -6.15 -6.44
CA ALA A 256 7.52 -5.05 -6.28
C ALA A 256 7.83 -4.37 -7.61
N PRO A 257 7.93 -3.03 -7.67
CA PRO A 257 8.28 -2.30 -8.91
C PRO A 257 9.80 -2.40 -9.17
N MET A 258 10.26 -3.61 -9.54
CA MET A 258 11.68 -3.90 -9.75
C MET A 258 12.20 -3.37 -11.08
N ASN A 259 11.46 -3.60 -12.17
CA ASN A 259 11.80 -3.11 -13.51
C ASN A 259 10.64 -2.33 -14.13
N THR A 260 10.56 -1.06 -13.84
CA THR A 260 9.45 -0.21 -14.29
C THR A 260 9.45 0.06 -15.81
N ASP A 261 10.45 -0.42 -16.57
CA ASP A 261 10.51 -0.35 -18.03
C ASP A 261 9.95 -1.63 -18.70
N ALA A 262 9.82 -2.75 -17.97
CA ALA A 262 9.47 -4.05 -18.57
C ALA A 262 8.01 -4.16 -19.04
N GLU A 263 7.12 -3.41 -18.40
CA GLU A 263 5.70 -3.37 -18.75
C GLU A 263 5.12 -1.99 -18.45
N ARG A 264 4.15 -1.56 -19.23
CA ARG A 264 3.44 -0.31 -18.96
C ARG A 264 2.57 -0.44 -17.71
N GLY A 265 2.63 0.55 -16.84
CA GLY A 265 1.84 0.59 -15.62
C GLY A 265 1.41 2.02 -15.28
N PHE A 266 0.24 2.17 -14.65
CA PHE A 266 -0.29 3.49 -14.34
C PHE A 266 0.70 4.37 -13.56
N LEU A 267 1.29 3.84 -12.48
CA LEU A 267 2.22 4.62 -11.65
C LEU A 267 3.51 5.01 -12.38
N SER A 268 4.09 4.09 -13.13
CA SER A 268 5.32 4.35 -13.88
C SER A 268 5.08 5.33 -15.05
N ASP A 269 3.99 5.15 -15.79
CA ASP A 269 3.61 6.07 -16.87
C ASP A 269 3.27 7.46 -16.34
N PHE A 270 2.52 7.54 -15.25
CA PHE A 270 2.21 8.78 -14.55
C PHE A 270 3.49 9.49 -14.08
N ALA A 271 4.35 8.77 -13.37
CA ALA A 271 5.59 9.35 -12.84
C ALA A 271 6.49 9.92 -13.95
N ARG A 272 6.62 9.23 -15.07
CA ARG A 272 7.40 9.69 -16.22
C ARG A 272 6.77 10.87 -16.93
N THR A 273 5.44 10.86 -17.09
CA THR A 273 4.70 11.97 -17.71
C THR A 273 4.81 13.25 -16.90
N MET A 274 4.66 13.13 -15.58
CA MET A 274 4.74 14.27 -14.67
C MET A 274 6.19 14.75 -14.43
N GLY A 275 7.16 13.85 -14.55
CA GLY A 275 8.57 14.14 -14.35
C GLY A 275 8.95 14.41 -12.89
N GLU A 276 10.25 14.58 -12.66
CA GLU A 276 10.81 14.71 -11.30
C GLU A 276 10.38 15.97 -10.57
N GLN A 277 10.13 17.04 -11.31
CA GLN A 277 9.71 18.32 -10.73
C GLN A 277 8.34 18.22 -10.06
N TYR A 278 7.49 17.31 -10.52
CA TYR A 278 6.17 17.09 -9.94
C TYR A 278 6.24 16.64 -8.49
N ILE A 279 7.07 15.64 -8.18
CA ILE A 279 7.16 15.15 -6.79
C ILE A 279 7.76 16.21 -5.85
N ASP A 280 8.67 17.05 -6.34
CA ASP A 280 9.20 18.15 -5.56
C ASP A 280 8.12 19.21 -5.30
N LEU A 281 7.28 19.51 -6.31
CA LEU A 281 6.13 20.41 -6.16
C LEU A 281 5.09 19.81 -5.21
N LEU A 282 4.73 18.55 -5.41
CA LEU A 282 3.76 17.83 -4.59
C LEU A 282 4.16 17.83 -3.10
N THR A 283 5.41 17.48 -2.82
CA THR A 283 5.92 17.43 -1.45
C THR A 283 6.09 18.81 -0.81
N ARG A 284 6.21 19.88 -1.59
CA ARG A 284 6.21 21.27 -1.09
C ARG A 284 4.82 21.83 -0.87
N ALA A 285 3.89 21.57 -1.81
CA ALA A 285 2.55 22.14 -1.80
C ALA A 285 1.59 21.38 -0.87
N LEU A 286 1.67 20.05 -0.82
CA LEU A 286 0.82 19.18 -0.02
C LEU A 286 1.57 18.51 1.14
N GLY A 287 2.88 18.70 1.24
CA GLY A 287 3.68 18.24 2.36
C GLY A 287 3.44 19.10 3.60
N SER A 288 3.65 18.47 4.74
CA SER A 288 3.63 19.13 6.05
C SER A 288 4.92 18.83 6.81
N ARG A 289 4.97 19.28 8.04
CA ARG A 289 6.09 18.95 8.96
C ARG A 289 5.52 18.26 10.18
N VAL A 290 6.30 17.34 10.72
CA VAL A 290 5.96 16.70 11.99
C VAL A 290 5.83 17.80 13.06
N PRO A 291 4.71 17.82 13.82
CA PRO A 291 4.48 18.80 14.88
C PRO A 291 5.52 18.76 15.98
N GLU A 292 5.59 19.87 16.72
CA GLU A 292 6.40 19.97 17.94
C GLU A 292 6.02 18.92 18.98
N GLY A 293 7.01 18.42 19.73
CA GLY A 293 6.83 17.43 20.80
C GLY A 293 6.82 15.96 20.34
N LEU A 294 6.96 15.69 19.04
CA LEU A 294 7.09 14.33 18.50
C LEU A 294 8.56 14.02 18.12
N PRO A 295 8.98 12.74 18.15
CA PRO A 295 10.38 12.37 17.85
C PRO A 295 10.88 12.87 16.49
N GLY A 296 9.99 12.94 15.49
CA GLY A 296 10.29 13.42 14.14
C GLY A 296 10.13 14.93 13.93
N GLU A 297 9.96 15.72 15.00
CA GLU A 297 9.67 17.16 14.94
C GLU A 297 10.46 17.91 13.86
N GLY A 298 9.73 18.69 13.03
CA GLY A 298 10.30 19.45 11.93
C GLY A 298 10.65 18.64 10.68
N ARG A 299 10.56 17.30 10.69
CA ARG A 299 10.75 16.46 9.49
C ARG A 299 9.69 16.79 8.46
N ALA A 300 10.10 16.99 7.22
CA ALA A 300 9.17 17.12 6.10
C ALA A 300 8.51 15.76 5.82
N ILE A 301 7.19 15.74 5.74
CA ILE A 301 6.38 14.55 5.53
C ILE A 301 5.38 14.73 4.38
N TYR A 302 4.95 13.59 3.85
CA TYR A 302 3.78 13.45 3.00
C TYR A 302 2.70 12.75 3.82
N ASP A 303 1.55 13.41 3.95
CA ASP A 303 0.45 12.97 4.81
C ASP A 303 -0.11 11.62 4.34
N GLY A 304 -0.24 10.68 5.26
CA GLY A 304 -0.78 9.35 5.00
C GLY A 304 -2.20 9.36 4.44
N ARG A 305 -3.02 10.37 4.76
CA ARG A 305 -4.37 10.55 4.22
C ARG A 305 -4.35 10.80 2.70
N LEU A 306 -3.35 11.52 2.21
CA LEU A 306 -3.17 11.73 0.76
C LEU A 306 -2.75 10.43 0.06
N GLN A 307 -1.98 9.59 0.75
CA GLN A 307 -1.64 8.26 0.24
C GLN A 307 -2.87 7.36 0.13
N VAL A 308 -3.74 7.33 1.13
CA VAL A 308 -5.02 6.62 1.09
C VAL A 308 -5.89 7.11 -0.06
N LEU A 309 -5.99 8.43 -0.24
CA LEU A 309 -6.71 9.01 -1.38
C LEU A 309 -6.14 8.52 -2.72
N GLY A 310 -4.81 8.46 -2.85
CA GLY A 310 -4.13 7.91 -4.03
C GLY A 310 -4.50 6.45 -4.29
N PHE A 311 -4.58 5.63 -3.25
CA PHE A 311 -5.01 4.23 -3.37
C PHE A 311 -6.46 4.10 -3.83
N TYR A 312 -7.37 4.91 -3.31
CA TYR A 312 -8.76 4.94 -3.79
C TYR A 312 -8.84 5.34 -5.27
N ILE A 313 -8.08 6.33 -5.71
CA ILE A 313 -8.04 6.76 -7.11
C ILE A 313 -7.58 5.62 -8.02
N LEU A 314 -6.56 4.86 -7.63
CA LEU A 314 -6.02 3.74 -8.40
C LEU A 314 -7.01 2.59 -8.58
N GLY A 315 -7.85 2.33 -7.57
CA GLY A 315 -8.80 1.21 -7.57
C GLY A 315 -10.27 1.64 -7.46
N MET A 316 -10.61 2.87 -7.81
CA MET A 316 -11.91 3.49 -7.55
C MET A 316 -13.13 2.63 -7.93
N PRO A 317 -13.25 2.09 -9.17
CA PRO A 317 -14.41 1.29 -9.52
C PRO A 317 -14.58 0.06 -8.62
N GLN A 318 -13.50 -0.62 -8.31
CA GLN A 318 -13.52 -1.80 -7.46
C GLN A 318 -13.84 -1.47 -6.00
N HIS A 319 -13.27 -0.39 -5.47
CA HIS A 319 -13.59 0.06 -4.11
C HIS A 319 -15.06 0.43 -3.98
N PHE A 320 -15.60 1.10 -4.99
CA PHE A 320 -17.00 1.49 -5.00
C PHE A 320 -17.95 0.28 -4.96
N GLU A 321 -17.71 -0.72 -5.79
CA GLU A 321 -18.50 -1.97 -5.77
C GLU A 321 -18.34 -2.73 -4.44
N ASN A 322 -17.13 -2.78 -3.90
CA ASN A 322 -16.87 -3.42 -2.61
C ASN A 322 -17.58 -2.69 -1.47
N LEU A 323 -17.57 -1.36 -1.44
CA LEU A 323 -18.26 -0.57 -0.43
C LEU A 323 -19.78 -0.68 -0.53
N LYS A 324 -20.34 -0.71 -1.76
CA LYS A 324 -21.76 -1.00 -1.98
C LYS A 324 -22.13 -2.38 -1.45
N LYS A 325 -21.31 -3.39 -1.77
CA LYS A 325 -21.53 -4.75 -1.27
C LYS A 325 -21.47 -4.80 0.25
N LEU A 326 -20.48 -4.16 0.87
CA LEU A 326 -20.34 -4.08 2.33
C LEU A 326 -21.61 -3.48 2.97
N LEU A 327 -22.08 -2.35 2.44
CA LEU A 327 -23.30 -1.71 2.95
C LEU A 327 -24.50 -2.64 2.82
N THR A 328 -24.62 -3.38 1.71
CA THR A 328 -25.69 -4.36 1.49
C THR A 328 -25.59 -5.52 2.50
N ASP A 329 -24.39 -6.10 2.67
CA ASP A 329 -24.15 -7.20 3.61
C ASP A 329 -24.48 -6.79 5.06
N LEU A 330 -24.11 -5.56 5.47
CA LEU A 330 -24.45 -5.02 6.79
C LEU A 330 -25.96 -4.84 6.99
N ARG A 331 -26.69 -4.38 5.97
CA ARG A 331 -28.14 -4.20 6.00
C ARG A 331 -28.89 -5.54 6.04
N ASP A 332 -28.38 -6.52 5.33
CA ASP A 332 -28.98 -7.85 5.23
C ASP A 332 -28.59 -8.77 6.40
N GLY A 333 -27.63 -8.34 7.23
CA GLY A 333 -27.15 -9.09 8.39
C GLY A 333 -26.21 -10.23 8.04
N ASN A 334 -25.46 -10.10 6.93
CA ASN A 334 -24.42 -11.04 6.51
C ASN A 334 -23.11 -10.76 7.27
N GLU A 335 -23.13 -11.00 8.59
CA GLU A 335 -22.07 -10.58 9.52
C GLU A 335 -20.66 -11.08 9.15
N GLU A 336 -20.54 -12.33 8.70
CA GLU A 336 -19.23 -12.90 8.37
C GLU A 336 -18.59 -12.19 7.17
N THR A 337 -19.34 -11.95 6.09
CA THR A 337 -18.84 -11.28 4.88
C THR A 337 -18.58 -9.80 5.17
N ALA A 338 -19.51 -9.16 5.87
CA ALA A 338 -19.37 -7.76 6.28
C ALA A 338 -18.17 -7.58 7.20
N GLY A 339 -17.98 -8.44 8.21
CA GLY A 339 -16.86 -8.37 9.15
C GLY A 339 -15.50 -8.46 8.47
N ARG A 340 -15.33 -9.36 7.50
CA ARG A 340 -14.09 -9.45 6.70
C ARG A 340 -13.82 -8.19 5.89
N GLN A 341 -14.84 -7.58 5.29
CA GLN A 341 -14.70 -6.34 4.54
C GLN A 341 -14.47 -5.13 5.45
N MET A 342 -15.15 -5.06 6.60
CA MET A 342 -14.93 -4.03 7.60
C MET A 342 -13.49 -4.03 8.07
N ALA A 343 -12.95 -5.18 8.47
CA ALA A 343 -11.55 -5.33 8.90
C ALA A 343 -10.57 -4.89 7.81
N PHE A 344 -10.86 -5.21 6.55
CA PHE A 344 -10.04 -4.74 5.43
C PHE A 344 -10.07 -3.21 5.31
N TYR A 345 -11.24 -2.57 5.30
CA TYR A 345 -11.34 -1.12 5.12
C TYR A 345 -10.89 -0.33 6.34
N GLN A 346 -11.06 -0.85 7.56
CA GLN A 346 -10.46 -0.26 8.76
C GLN A 346 -8.94 -0.17 8.66
N TRP A 347 -8.30 -1.23 8.15
CA TRP A 347 -6.88 -1.23 7.87
C TRP A 347 -6.53 -0.33 6.67
N TYR A 348 -7.27 -0.40 5.56
CA TYR A 348 -6.97 0.27 4.30
C TYR A 348 -7.11 1.80 4.38
N ASN A 349 -8.04 2.30 5.21
CA ASN A 349 -8.33 3.72 5.36
C ASN A 349 -7.27 4.48 6.19
N TYR A 350 -6.24 3.80 6.62
CA TYR A 350 -5.15 4.43 7.37
C TYR A 350 -3.81 4.15 6.72
N SER A 351 -2.95 5.15 6.66
CA SER A 351 -1.56 5.03 6.24
C SER A 351 -0.67 5.90 7.11
N HIS A 352 0.52 5.39 7.41
CA HIS A 352 1.55 6.18 8.06
C HIS A 352 1.94 7.39 7.19
N ASP A 353 2.33 8.48 7.83
CA ASP A 353 2.99 9.58 7.14
C ASP A 353 4.35 9.11 6.59
N PHE A 354 4.67 9.54 5.38
CA PHE A 354 5.94 9.21 4.75
C PHE A 354 6.98 10.31 5.00
N PRO A 355 8.23 9.99 5.31
CA PRO A 355 9.31 10.93 5.14
C PRO A 355 9.33 11.42 3.68
N ALA A 356 9.27 12.74 3.47
CA ALA A 356 9.22 13.31 2.12
C ALA A 356 10.46 12.94 1.28
N SER A 357 11.61 12.71 1.91
CA SER A 357 12.83 12.22 1.27
C SER A 357 12.65 10.84 0.66
N PHE A 358 12.05 9.91 1.42
CA PHE A 358 11.78 8.54 0.95
C PHE A 358 10.80 8.52 -0.23
N LEU A 359 9.71 9.31 -0.15
CA LEU A 359 8.75 9.40 -1.24
C LEU A 359 9.39 9.96 -2.52
N ARG A 360 10.22 11.03 -2.39
CA ARG A 360 10.93 11.61 -3.52
C ARG A 360 11.92 10.63 -4.15
N ASP A 361 12.67 9.91 -3.33
CA ASP A 361 13.63 8.90 -3.82
C ASP A 361 12.88 7.77 -4.56
N THR A 362 11.79 7.26 -4.00
CA THR A 362 10.96 6.23 -4.63
C THR A 362 10.44 6.70 -5.99
N PHE A 363 9.86 7.90 -6.04
CA PHE A 363 9.32 8.44 -7.29
C PHE A 363 10.41 8.64 -8.34
N LYS A 364 11.51 9.31 -7.99
CA LYS A 364 12.58 9.67 -8.92
C LYS A 364 13.41 8.46 -9.35
N LYS A 365 13.91 7.70 -8.37
CA LYS A 365 14.89 6.63 -8.63
C LYS A 365 14.26 5.37 -9.19
N VAL A 366 13.03 5.01 -8.72
CA VAL A 366 12.34 3.79 -9.16
C VAL A 366 11.43 4.08 -10.36
N PHE A 367 10.45 4.96 -10.21
CA PHE A 367 9.42 5.13 -11.24
C PHE A 367 9.84 5.99 -12.42
N VAL A 368 10.59 7.07 -12.22
CA VAL A 368 11.04 7.95 -13.32
C VAL A 368 12.29 7.41 -13.99
N ARG A 369 13.35 7.17 -13.20
CA ARG A 369 14.67 6.85 -13.74
C ARG A 369 14.97 5.37 -13.86
N ASN A 370 14.23 4.50 -13.14
CA ASN A 370 14.50 3.06 -13.07
C ASN A 370 15.99 2.75 -12.81
N GLU A 371 16.58 3.44 -11.83
CA GLU A 371 18.03 3.54 -11.63
C GLU A 371 18.71 2.19 -11.39
N LEU A 372 18.04 1.28 -10.62
CA LEU A 372 18.60 -0.04 -10.33
C LEU A 372 18.79 -0.86 -11.60
N ILE A 373 17.80 -0.85 -12.48
CA ILE A 373 17.86 -1.57 -13.76
C ILE A 373 18.90 -0.96 -14.69
N ARG A 374 18.96 0.36 -14.73
CA ARG A 374 19.88 1.10 -15.61
C ARG A 374 21.32 1.15 -15.08
N GLY A 375 21.57 0.58 -13.90
CA GLY A 375 22.90 0.60 -13.27
C GLY A 375 23.38 1.99 -12.89
N THR A 376 22.45 2.87 -12.52
CA THR A 376 22.75 4.26 -12.15
C THR A 376 22.36 4.59 -10.71
N MET A 377 21.82 3.61 -9.96
CA MET A 377 21.44 3.82 -8.57
C MET A 377 22.67 4.08 -7.72
N THR A 378 22.63 5.17 -6.99
CA THR A 378 23.71 5.50 -6.06
C THR A 378 23.19 5.38 -4.63
N ILE A 379 23.85 4.53 -3.84
CA ILE A 379 23.59 4.29 -2.42
C ILE A 379 24.90 4.49 -1.66
N GLN A 380 24.91 5.37 -0.67
CA GLN A 380 26.07 5.69 0.15
C GLN A 380 27.33 6.00 -0.70
N GLY A 381 27.14 6.73 -1.79
CA GLY A 381 28.21 7.09 -2.73
C GLY A 381 28.67 5.97 -3.68
N ARG A 382 28.16 4.74 -3.55
CA ARG A 382 28.46 3.62 -4.45
C ARG A 382 27.39 3.49 -5.53
N ARG A 383 27.83 3.46 -6.79
CA ARG A 383 26.95 3.18 -7.93
C ARG A 383 26.75 1.68 -8.06
N ILE A 384 25.49 1.28 -8.19
CA ILE A 384 25.07 -0.12 -8.30
C ILE A 384 23.98 -0.30 -9.35
N GLY A 385 23.80 -1.53 -9.81
CA GLY A 385 22.74 -1.92 -10.72
C GLY A 385 22.36 -3.39 -10.60
N VAL A 386 21.32 -3.81 -11.31
CA VAL A 386 20.83 -5.20 -11.30
C VAL A 386 21.90 -6.20 -11.76
N LYS A 387 22.84 -5.79 -12.59
CA LYS A 387 23.97 -6.63 -13.07
C LYS A 387 25.00 -6.92 -11.98
N ASP A 388 25.02 -6.13 -10.90
CA ASP A 388 25.89 -6.35 -9.75
C ASP A 388 25.30 -7.35 -8.74
N TYR A 389 24.16 -7.97 -9.09
CA TYR A 389 23.54 -8.98 -8.24
C TYR A 389 24.46 -10.17 -8.02
N PRO A 390 24.67 -10.66 -6.79
CA PRO A 390 25.61 -11.73 -6.50
C PRO A 390 25.13 -13.08 -7.09
N ALA A 391 25.90 -13.65 -8.02
CA ALA A 391 25.57 -14.89 -8.73
C ALA A 391 25.36 -16.12 -7.81
N SER A 392 25.93 -16.08 -6.59
CA SER A 392 25.81 -17.13 -5.59
C SER A 392 24.51 -17.09 -4.78
N VAL A 393 23.67 -16.06 -4.95
CA VAL A 393 22.43 -15.91 -4.19
C VAL A 393 21.24 -16.27 -5.06
N PRO A 394 20.51 -17.37 -4.75
CA PRO A 394 19.30 -17.75 -5.45
C PRO A 394 18.24 -16.65 -5.38
N ILE A 395 17.44 -16.54 -6.45
CA ILE A 395 16.45 -15.47 -6.61
C ILE A 395 15.06 -16.01 -6.94
N TRP A 396 14.03 -15.38 -6.36
CA TRP A 396 12.66 -15.62 -6.80
C TRP A 396 11.91 -14.30 -6.98
N ALA A 397 10.89 -14.31 -7.86
CA ALA A 397 10.01 -13.19 -8.10
C ALA A 397 8.56 -13.65 -8.33
N LEU A 398 7.60 -12.92 -7.77
CA LEU A 398 6.16 -13.14 -7.96
C LEU A 398 5.49 -11.86 -8.44
N GLY A 399 4.77 -11.93 -9.57
CA GLY A 399 3.96 -10.85 -10.11
C GLY A 399 2.50 -11.26 -10.29
N GLY A 400 1.61 -10.27 -10.40
CA GLY A 400 0.19 -10.46 -10.67
C GLY A 400 -0.21 -9.89 -12.03
N THR A 401 -0.93 -10.66 -12.86
CA THR A 401 -1.38 -10.21 -14.20
C THR A 401 -2.42 -9.08 -14.14
N GLN A 402 -3.10 -8.94 -12.99
CA GLN A 402 -4.09 -7.89 -12.75
C GLN A 402 -3.59 -6.82 -11.75
N ASP A 403 -2.28 -6.80 -11.49
CA ASP A 403 -1.67 -5.82 -10.60
C ASP A 403 -1.54 -4.47 -11.32
N ASN A 404 -2.28 -3.46 -10.84
CA ASN A 404 -2.29 -2.11 -11.38
C ASN A 404 -1.26 -1.18 -10.70
N ILE A 405 -0.57 -1.65 -9.66
CA ILE A 405 0.48 -0.90 -8.93
C ILE A 405 1.86 -1.26 -9.47
N ALA A 406 2.18 -2.57 -9.49
CA ALA A 406 3.40 -3.12 -10.07
C ALA A 406 3.02 -4.26 -11.03
N PRO A 407 2.69 -3.97 -12.30
CA PRO A 407 2.33 -4.97 -13.30
C PRO A 407 3.30 -6.16 -13.33
N CYS A 408 2.81 -7.32 -13.76
CA CYS A 408 3.56 -8.58 -13.66
C CYS A 408 4.97 -8.46 -14.24
N GLY A 409 5.12 -7.88 -15.44
CA GLY A 409 6.43 -7.66 -16.07
C GLY A 409 7.34 -6.75 -15.24
N GLN A 410 6.79 -5.71 -14.60
CA GLN A 410 7.58 -4.86 -13.71
C GLN A 410 8.09 -5.62 -12.48
N ALA A 411 7.25 -6.51 -11.93
CA ALA A 411 7.60 -7.26 -10.74
C ALA A 411 8.64 -8.36 -10.99
N ILE A 412 8.61 -9.03 -12.14
CA ILE A 412 9.46 -10.19 -12.44
C ILE A 412 10.58 -9.92 -13.45
N GLY A 413 10.45 -8.90 -14.29
CA GLY A 413 11.34 -8.64 -15.44
C GLY A 413 12.78 -8.23 -15.10
N HIS A 414 13.12 -8.09 -13.82
CA HIS A 414 14.49 -7.89 -13.36
C HIS A 414 15.30 -9.20 -13.34
N VAL A 415 14.65 -10.35 -13.16
CA VAL A 415 15.34 -11.65 -13.02
C VAL A 415 16.07 -12.05 -14.29
N GLU A 416 15.51 -11.73 -15.44
CA GLU A 416 16.14 -12.01 -16.75
C GLU A 416 17.42 -11.19 -16.99
N LEU A 417 17.55 -10.04 -16.32
CA LEU A 417 18.70 -9.14 -16.45
C LEU A 417 19.88 -9.52 -15.54
N ILE A 418 19.66 -10.44 -14.61
CA ILE A 418 20.67 -10.93 -13.68
C ILE A 418 21.48 -12.02 -14.38
N GLU A 419 22.79 -11.80 -14.45
CA GLU A 419 23.73 -12.76 -15.02
C GLU A 419 24.33 -13.65 -13.92
N GLY A 420 24.73 -14.87 -14.27
CA GLY A 420 25.51 -15.76 -13.39
C GLY A 420 24.72 -16.61 -12.37
N VAL A 421 23.49 -16.27 -12.03
CA VAL A 421 22.66 -17.16 -11.19
C VAL A 421 22.23 -18.36 -12.02
N ALA A 422 22.42 -19.58 -11.49
CA ALA A 422 22.07 -20.82 -12.18
C ALA A 422 20.55 -20.91 -12.43
N PRO A 423 20.09 -21.56 -13.52
CA PRO A 423 18.66 -21.69 -13.82
C PRO A 423 17.85 -22.32 -12.70
N GLU A 424 18.40 -23.35 -12.02
CA GLU A 424 17.79 -24.01 -10.88
C GLU A 424 17.65 -23.13 -9.63
N ASP A 425 18.43 -22.04 -9.57
CA ASP A 425 18.40 -21.04 -8.51
C ASP A 425 17.53 -19.84 -8.84
N ARG A 426 16.70 -19.93 -9.88
CA ARG A 426 15.72 -18.92 -10.27
C ARG A 426 14.31 -19.48 -10.18
N LEU A 427 13.42 -18.80 -9.49
CA LEU A 427 11.99 -19.10 -9.46
C LEU A 427 11.20 -17.87 -9.84
N VAL A 428 10.59 -17.86 -11.03
CA VAL A 428 9.77 -16.76 -11.54
C VAL A 428 8.33 -17.20 -11.65
N LEU A 429 7.45 -16.50 -10.95
CA LEU A 429 6.03 -16.83 -10.86
C LEU A 429 5.18 -15.64 -11.28
N CYS A 430 4.15 -15.93 -12.07
CA CYS A 430 3.12 -14.97 -12.45
C CYS A 430 1.75 -15.57 -12.17
N CYS A 431 0.90 -14.87 -11.43
CA CYS A 431 -0.41 -15.39 -11.05
C CYS A 431 -1.54 -14.47 -11.50
N ASP A 432 -2.74 -15.01 -11.64
CA ASP A 432 -3.93 -14.24 -11.96
C ASP A 432 -4.50 -13.58 -10.70
N ALA A 433 -3.89 -12.45 -10.31
CA ALA A 433 -4.29 -11.68 -9.15
C ALA A 433 -3.94 -10.19 -9.31
N GLY A 434 -4.72 -9.31 -8.68
CA GLY A 434 -4.38 -7.92 -8.47
C GLY A 434 -3.45 -7.73 -7.27
N HIS A 435 -2.92 -6.52 -7.07
CA HIS A 435 -1.90 -6.22 -6.06
C HIS A 435 -2.20 -6.78 -4.67
N MET A 436 -3.36 -6.45 -4.12
CA MET A 436 -3.75 -6.95 -2.79
C MET A 436 -3.99 -8.46 -2.77
N GLY A 437 -4.44 -9.02 -3.89
CA GLY A 437 -4.66 -10.45 -4.08
C GLY A 437 -3.39 -11.27 -3.96
N LEU A 438 -2.24 -10.71 -4.38
CA LEU A 438 -0.93 -11.35 -4.24
C LEU A 438 -0.59 -11.76 -2.81
N PHE A 439 -1.09 -11.03 -1.82
CA PHE A 439 -0.71 -11.19 -0.42
C PHE A 439 -1.86 -11.69 0.47
N ARG A 440 -3.11 -11.52 0.02
CA ARG A 440 -4.28 -11.80 0.85
C ARG A 440 -5.15 -12.96 0.37
N SER A 441 -5.03 -13.36 -0.90
CA SER A 441 -5.79 -14.50 -1.44
C SER A 441 -5.26 -15.82 -0.92
N GLY A 442 -6.10 -16.60 -0.23
CA GLY A 442 -5.74 -17.97 0.20
C GLY A 442 -5.26 -18.82 -0.97
N ARG A 443 -5.95 -18.74 -2.14
CA ARG A 443 -5.52 -19.46 -3.35
C ARG A 443 -4.11 -19.07 -3.79
N VAL A 444 -3.76 -17.79 -3.75
CA VAL A 444 -2.40 -17.34 -4.12
C VAL A 444 -1.37 -17.83 -3.11
N LEU A 445 -1.68 -17.72 -1.82
CA LEU A 445 -0.82 -18.24 -0.77
C LEU A 445 -0.58 -19.74 -0.95
N ASP A 446 -1.63 -20.53 -1.06
CA ASP A 446 -1.54 -21.99 -1.18
C ASP A 446 -0.87 -22.47 -2.47
N THR A 447 -1.06 -21.74 -3.58
CA THR A 447 -0.52 -22.17 -4.88
C THR A 447 0.91 -21.68 -5.11
N TYR A 448 1.22 -20.44 -4.75
CA TYR A 448 2.48 -19.80 -5.13
C TYR A 448 3.44 -19.65 -3.95
N TYR A 449 2.98 -19.23 -2.77
CA TYR A 449 3.88 -19.13 -1.61
C TYR A 449 4.28 -20.49 -1.04
N SER A 450 3.49 -21.54 -1.26
CA SER A 450 3.93 -22.91 -0.98
C SER A 450 5.14 -23.34 -1.83
N GLN A 451 5.19 -22.93 -3.11
CA GLN A 451 6.34 -23.18 -3.98
C GLN A 451 7.54 -22.34 -3.54
N ILE A 452 7.31 -21.07 -3.17
CA ILE A 452 8.36 -20.19 -2.66
C ILE A 452 8.92 -20.75 -1.34
N ALA A 453 8.06 -21.17 -0.40
CA ALA A 453 8.51 -21.77 0.85
C ALA A 453 9.39 -23.02 0.61
N ARG A 454 8.97 -23.90 -0.31
CA ARG A 454 9.78 -25.07 -0.71
C ARG A 454 11.12 -24.64 -1.30
N PHE A 455 11.14 -23.67 -2.21
CA PHE A 455 12.35 -23.13 -2.80
C PHE A 455 13.34 -22.60 -1.75
N LEU A 456 12.85 -21.92 -0.71
CA LEU A 456 13.66 -21.40 0.40
C LEU A 456 14.19 -22.57 1.29
N ILE A 457 13.31 -23.53 1.62
CA ILE A 457 13.67 -24.71 2.45
C ILE A 457 14.78 -25.53 1.80
N GLU A 458 14.72 -25.77 0.50
CA GLU A 458 15.73 -26.51 -0.25
C GLU A 458 17.11 -25.83 -0.24
N ARG A 459 17.13 -24.52 -0.03
CA ARG A 459 18.34 -23.67 0.00
C ARG A 459 18.76 -23.24 1.40
N SER A 460 18.13 -23.80 2.42
CA SER A 460 18.42 -23.48 3.82
C SER A 460 19.54 -24.32 4.39
N ASP A 461 20.26 -23.75 5.35
CA ASP A 461 21.22 -24.47 6.18
C ASP A 461 20.46 -25.24 7.29
N ARG A 462 20.86 -26.47 7.55
CA ARG A 462 20.20 -27.40 8.50
C ARG A 462 21.02 -27.64 9.75
#